data_4f61b7aaec2e558863c7bc64c4d671a6
#
_entry.id   4f61b7aaec2e558863c7bc64c4d671a6
#
_cell.length_a   1.000
_cell.length_b   1.000
_cell.length_c   1.000
_cell.angle_alpha   90.00
_cell.angle_beta   90.00
_cell.angle_gamma   90.00
#
_symmetry.space_group_name_H-M   'P 1'
#
loop_
_entity.id
_entity.type
_entity.pdbx_description
1 polymer ?
#
loop_
_entity_poly.entity_id
_entity_poly.type
_entity_poly.pdbx_seq_one_letter_code
_entity_poly.pdbx_strand_id
1 'polypeptide(L)'
;YDYTLAKISDTSPTLHGELSHLLPTSGSTGSPKLVRHKYGNIEAAGLNISTFFELKESDRPLMVLPLYYTMGLSMVFSHLRVGATILITGLSMTDINFWKFLKEQRATSFTGVPYSFQILNLMRFFRMDLPHLELLTQGGGKMPTDLNIKFAEYCRDNGKRWIATYGQSECTARMAYLPAKWAVEKVGSIGIAVPNGELSLIDTDGNPITTPHTEGEM
;
A
#
# COMPACT_ATOMS: atom_id res chain seq x y z
N TYR A 1 16.52 12.28 15.78
CA TYR A 1 16.97 10.96 16.25
C TYR A 1 18.47 10.87 15.99
N ASP A 2 19.28 10.62 17.01
CA ASP A 2 20.70 10.37 16.87
C ASP A 2 20.88 8.89 16.55
N TYR A 3 21.30 8.58 15.33
CA TYR A 3 21.64 7.23 14.93
C TYR A 3 23.16 7.07 14.99
N THR A 4 23.62 6.03 15.66
CA THR A 4 25.02 5.65 15.67
C THR A 4 25.21 4.46 14.74
N LEU A 5 26.10 4.61 13.75
CA LEU A 5 26.54 3.50 12.91
C LEU A 5 27.65 2.76 13.64
N ALA A 6 27.41 1.49 13.94
CA ALA A 6 28.41 0.60 14.51
C ALA A 6 28.81 -0.46 13.47
N LYS A 7 30.12 -0.63 13.23
CA LYS A 7 30.64 -1.74 12.45
C LYS A 7 30.58 -3.01 13.31
N ILE A 8 29.78 -3.99 12.89
CA ILE A 8 29.56 -5.24 13.62
C ILE A 8 30.39 -6.41 13.10
N SER A 9 31.01 -6.27 11.91
CA SER A 9 31.87 -7.28 11.30
C SER A 9 32.85 -6.65 10.34
N ASP A 10 34.04 -7.24 10.23
CA ASP A 10 35.05 -6.88 9.22
C ASP A 10 34.85 -7.63 7.88
N THR A 11 33.96 -8.62 7.86
CA THR A 11 33.64 -9.39 6.67
C THR A 11 32.27 -8.99 6.13
N SER A 12 32.19 -8.75 4.82
CA SER A 12 30.93 -8.53 4.12
C SER A 12 30.60 -9.75 3.27
N PRO A 13 29.38 -10.28 3.29
CA PRO A 13 28.99 -11.34 2.40
C PRO A 13 29.02 -10.85 0.95
N THR A 14 29.37 -11.75 0.01
CA THR A 14 29.21 -11.46 -1.41
C THR A 14 27.71 -11.46 -1.75
N LEU A 15 27.20 -10.29 -2.13
CA LEU A 15 25.80 -10.15 -2.54
C LEU A 15 25.66 -10.36 -4.06
N HIS A 16 24.51 -10.88 -4.47
CA HIS A 16 24.17 -10.98 -5.89
C HIS A 16 24.02 -9.58 -6.49
N GLY A 17 24.60 -9.32 -7.66
CA GLY A 17 24.64 -7.99 -8.28
C GLY A 17 23.27 -7.37 -8.57
N GLU A 18 22.23 -8.20 -8.77
CA GLU A 18 20.86 -7.72 -8.98
C GLU A 18 20.06 -7.54 -7.69
N LEU A 19 20.61 -7.90 -6.51
CA LEU A 19 19.89 -7.77 -5.25
C LEU A 19 19.74 -6.31 -4.86
N SER A 20 18.49 -5.84 -4.81
CA SER A 20 18.17 -4.49 -4.36
C SER A 20 18.06 -4.42 -2.83
N HIS A 21 17.20 -5.24 -2.25
CA HIS A 21 16.98 -5.26 -0.81
C HIS A 21 16.34 -6.58 -0.35
N LEU A 22 16.29 -6.76 0.96
CA LEU A 22 15.66 -7.86 1.65
C LEU A 22 14.52 -7.33 2.51
N LEU A 23 13.35 -7.94 2.43
CA LEU A 23 12.21 -7.61 3.28
C LEU A 23 11.76 -8.82 4.08
N PRO A 24 11.50 -8.69 5.39
CA PRO A 24 10.97 -9.77 6.19
C PRO A 24 9.51 -10.06 5.80
N THR A 25 9.13 -11.34 5.81
CA THR A 25 7.73 -11.73 5.82
C THR A 25 7.26 -11.89 7.27
N SER A 26 5.97 -11.65 7.51
CA SER A 26 5.32 -11.86 8.81
C SER A 26 5.12 -13.35 9.14
N GLY A 27 6.05 -14.23 8.74
CA GLY A 27 5.92 -15.68 8.79
C GLY A 27 5.35 -16.23 10.11
N SER A 28 4.35 -17.08 9.99
CA SER A 28 3.67 -17.77 11.09
C SER A 28 4.52 -18.83 11.80
N THR A 29 5.75 -19.08 11.37
CA THR A 29 6.57 -20.25 11.75
C THR A 29 7.89 -19.90 12.45
N GLY A 30 7.95 -18.85 13.25
CA GLY A 30 9.02 -18.63 14.24
C GLY A 30 10.30 -17.95 13.75
N SER A 31 10.80 -18.16 12.55
CA SER A 31 11.95 -17.43 12.00
C SER A 31 11.51 -16.56 10.83
N PRO A 32 11.74 -15.25 10.86
CA PRO A 32 11.37 -14.39 9.75
C PRO A 32 12.15 -14.78 8.49
N LYS A 33 11.44 -15.15 7.42
CA LYS A 33 12.03 -15.35 6.11
C LYS A 33 12.26 -13.99 5.46
N LEU A 34 13.34 -13.88 4.69
CA LEU A 34 13.68 -12.68 3.94
C LEU A 34 13.37 -12.90 2.46
N VAL A 35 12.51 -12.07 1.91
CA VAL A 35 12.24 -12.00 0.48
C VAL A 35 13.35 -11.21 -0.20
N ARG A 36 13.92 -11.76 -1.28
CA ARG A 36 14.94 -11.11 -2.08
C ARG A 36 14.31 -10.36 -3.25
N HIS A 37 14.49 -9.06 -3.28
CA HIS A 37 14.00 -8.21 -4.37
C HIS A 37 15.13 -7.77 -5.28
N LYS A 38 14.90 -7.84 -6.59
CA LYS A 38 15.79 -7.31 -7.61
C LYS A 38 15.49 -5.83 -7.88
N TYR A 39 16.48 -5.10 -8.39
CA TYR A 39 16.29 -3.69 -8.84
C TYR A 39 15.15 -3.57 -9.86
N GLY A 40 15.09 -4.43 -10.88
CA GLY A 40 14.03 -4.41 -11.88
C GLY A 40 12.62 -4.63 -11.30
N ASN A 41 12.48 -5.38 -10.19
CA ASN A 41 11.19 -5.57 -9.53
C ASN A 41 10.69 -4.24 -8.91
N ILE A 42 11.61 -3.46 -8.33
CA ILE A 42 11.28 -2.16 -7.73
C ILE A 42 10.85 -1.16 -8.80
N GLU A 43 11.56 -1.13 -9.92
CA GLU A 43 11.22 -0.26 -11.06
C GLU A 43 9.85 -0.61 -11.64
N ALA A 44 9.59 -1.90 -11.89
CA ALA A 44 8.32 -2.39 -12.39
C ALA A 44 7.16 -2.08 -11.42
N ALA A 45 7.35 -2.34 -10.12
CA ALA A 45 6.35 -2.03 -9.11
C ALA A 45 6.10 -0.51 -9.02
N GLY A 46 7.14 0.31 -9.07
CA GLY A 46 7.02 1.76 -9.08
C GLY A 46 6.21 2.27 -10.27
N LEU A 47 6.47 1.73 -11.47
CA LEU A 47 5.71 2.04 -12.69
C LEU A 47 4.24 1.62 -12.54
N ASN A 48 3.99 0.38 -12.17
CA ASN A 48 2.63 -0.15 -12.07
C ASN A 48 1.81 0.63 -11.04
N ILE A 49 2.37 0.89 -9.86
CA ILE A 49 1.68 1.60 -8.78
C ILE A 49 1.41 3.06 -9.17
N SER A 50 2.39 3.75 -9.73
CA SER A 50 2.18 5.13 -10.18
C SER A 50 1.14 5.22 -11.29
N THR A 51 1.05 4.22 -12.16
CA THR A 51 0.07 4.16 -13.25
C THR A 51 -1.35 3.98 -12.73
N PHE A 52 -1.63 2.95 -11.92
CA PHE A 52 -3.02 2.68 -11.52
C PHE A 52 -3.53 3.63 -10.42
N PHE A 53 -2.64 4.26 -9.67
CA PHE A 53 -3.00 5.35 -8.77
C PHE A 53 -3.08 6.71 -9.48
N GLU A 54 -2.65 6.80 -10.74
CA GLU A 54 -2.59 8.04 -11.52
C GLU A 54 -1.79 9.12 -10.78
N LEU A 55 -0.63 8.72 -10.24
CA LEU A 55 0.22 9.61 -9.45
C LEU A 55 0.84 10.72 -10.30
N LYS A 56 1.02 11.88 -9.69
CA LYS A 56 1.54 13.10 -10.31
C LYS A 56 2.66 13.72 -9.49
N GLU A 57 3.48 14.55 -10.11
CA GLU A 57 4.52 15.33 -9.44
C GLU A 57 3.95 16.23 -8.32
N SER A 58 2.73 16.75 -8.53
CA SER A 58 2.04 17.59 -7.54
C SER A 58 1.53 16.84 -6.31
N ASP A 59 1.59 15.49 -6.30
CA ASP A 59 1.11 14.71 -5.16
C ASP A 59 1.98 14.88 -3.92
N ARG A 60 1.32 14.81 -2.78
CA ARG A 60 1.92 14.95 -1.47
C ARG A 60 1.43 13.81 -0.55
N PRO A 61 1.93 12.57 -0.76
CA PRO A 61 1.53 11.43 0.04
C PRO A 61 1.98 11.58 1.49
N LEU A 62 1.08 11.26 2.42
CA LEU A 62 1.43 11.20 3.84
C LEU A 62 1.96 9.81 4.20
N MET A 63 3.20 9.76 4.68
CA MET A 63 3.88 8.53 5.07
C MET A 63 3.54 8.16 6.51
N VAL A 64 2.69 7.13 6.67
CA VAL A 64 2.33 6.59 7.99
C VAL A 64 2.73 5.12 8.17
N LEU A 65 3.18 4.47 7.10
CA LEU A 65 3.62 3.08 7.13
C LEU A 65 5.14 3.00 7.24
N PRO A 66 5.68 2.07 8.05
CA PRO A 66 7.12 1.89 8.20
C PRO A 66 7.80 1.49 6.88
N LEU A 67 9.03 1.93 6.66
CA LEU A 67 9.82 1.60 5.47
C LEU A 67 10.27 0.14 5.38
N TYR A 68 10.38 -0.54 6.52
CA TYR A 68 10.67 -1.98 6.55
C TYR A 68 9.46 -2.85 6.15
N TYR A 69 8.32 -2.23 5.96
CA TYR A 69 7.10 -2.88 5.47
C TYR A 69 6.95 -2.64 3.96
N THR A 70 6.77 -3.71 3.20
CA THR A 70 6.74 -3.68 1.73
C THR A 70 5.79 -2.61 1.18
N MET A 71 4.59 -2.48 1.78
CA MET A 71 3.61 -1.49 1.34
C MET A 71 4.07 -0.05 1.63
N GLY A 72 4.75 0.19 2.77
CA GLY A 72 5.33 1.49 3.10
C GLY A 72 6.45 1.87 2.13
N LEU A 73 7.37 0.95 1.87
CA LEU A 73 8.46 1.16 0.93
C LEU A 73 7.93 1.42 -0.49
N SER A 74 6.87 0.70 -0.90
CA SER A 74 6.26 0.87 -2.22
C SER A 74 5.65 2.25 -2.45
N MET A 75 5.20 2.92 -1.40
CA MET A 75 4.76 4.32 -1.49
C MET A 75 5.93 5.25 -1.83
N VAL A 76 7.11 5.01 -1.22
CA VAL A 76 8.29 5.85 -1.47
C VAL A 76 8.69 5.78 -2.94
N PHE A 77 8.99 4.59 -3.45
CA PHE A 77 9.51 4.50 -4.80
C PHE A 77 8.47 4.82 -5.88
N SER A 78 7.18 4.55 -5.66
CA SER A 78 6.14 4.90 -6.63
C SER A 78 5.91 6.41 -6.74
N HIS A 79 5.96 7.14 -5.62
CA HIS A 79 5.78 8.59 -5.62
C HIS A 79 7.06 9.33 -6.05
N LEU A 80 8.25 8.86 -5.61
CA LEU A 80 9.51 9.44 -6.10
C LEU A 80 9.70 9.26 -7.61
N ARG A 81 9.18 8.17 -8.18
CA ARG A 81 9.20 7.94 -9.63
C ARG A 81 8.55 9.07 -10.43
N VAL A 82 7.51 9.68 -9.90
CA VAL A 82 6.79 10.80 -10.55
C VAL A 82 7.24 12.17 -10.05
N GLY A 83 8.26 12.25 -9.18
CA GLY A 83 8.75 13.51 -8.63
C GLY A 83 7.90 14.09 -7.48
N ALA A 84 6.97 13.31 -6.91
CA ALA A 84 6.09 13.76 -5.84
C ALA A 84 6.84 14.04 -4.52
N THR A 85 6.30 14.93 -3.69
CA THR A 85 6.85 15.31 -2.39
C THR A 85 6.30 14.44 -1.27
N ILE A 86 7.09 13.54 -0.71
CA ILE A 86 6.68 12.66 0.39
C ILE A 86 6.67 13.43 1.71
N LEU A 87 5.52 13.43 2.40
CA LEU A 87 5.35 14.03 3.72
C LEU A 87 5.66 13.01 4.80
N ILE A 88 6.66 13.29 5.63
CA ILE A 88 7.12 12.40 6.70
C ILE A 88 6.84 13.09 8.03
N THR A 89 6.23 12.36 8.96
CA THR A 89 5.99 12.83 10.34
C THR A 89 6.16 11.68 11.33
N GLY A 90 6.65 11.97 12.51
CA GLY A 90 6.67 11.05 13.65
C GLY A 90 5.42 11.13 14.54
N LEU A 91 4.44 11.95 14.16
CA LEU A 91 3.23 12.15 14.95
C LEU A 91 2.27 10.97 14.81
N SER A 92 1.58 10.62 15.88
CA SER A 92 0.52 9.61 15.86
C SER A 92 -0.76 10.17 15.22
N MET A 93 -1.52 9.31 14.53
CA MET A 93 -2.85 9.64 14.00
C MET A 93 -3.86 10.07 15.11
N THR A 94 -3.58 9.74 16.37
CA THR A 94 -4.38 10.17 17.54
C THR A 94 -4.00 11.54 18.06
N ASP A 95 -2.88 12.13 17.57
CA ASP A 95 -2.44 13.47 17.94
C ASP A 95 -3.10 14.52 17.05
N ILE A 96 -3.61 15.60 17.66
CA ILE A 96 -4.19 16.72 16.95
C ILE A 96 -3.22 17.38 15.98
N ASN A 97 -1.92 17.41 16.32
CA ASN A 97 -0.87 17.98 15.49
C ASN A 97 -0.61 17.17 14.20
N PHE A 98 -0.91 15.88 14.20
CA PHE A 98 -0.87 15.06 12.98
C PHE A 98 -1.86 15.62 11.93
N TRP A 99 -3.08 15.92 12.33
CA TRP A 99 -4.13 16.43 11.44
C TRP A 99 -3.85 17.86 10.99
N LYS A 100 -3.28 18.68 11.91
CA LYS A 100 -2.80 20.01 11.57
C LYS A 100 -1.69 19.95 10.53
N PHE A 101 -0.68 19.08 10.71
CA PHE A 101 0.39 18.85 9.75
C PHE A 101 -0.16 18.40 8.39
N LEU A 102 -1.06 17.40 8.36
CA LEU A 102 -1.69 16.89 7.14
C LEU A 102 -2.37 18.03 6.35
N LYS A 103 -3.12 18.87 7.05
CA LYS A 103 -3.85 20.00 6.45
C LYS A 103 -2.91 21.10 5.94
N GLU A 104 -1.96 21.55 6.77
CA GLU A 104 -1.00 22.61 6.43
C GLU A 104 -0.07 22.19 5.29
N GLN A 105 0.36 20.93 5.28
CA GLN A 105 1.19 20.38 4.21
C GLN A 105 0.40 19.98 2.97
N ARG A 106 -0.92 20.16 2.96
CA ARG A 106 -1.82 19.84 1.84
C ARG A 106 -1.64 18.41 1.34
N ALA A 107 -1.66 17.44 2.28
CA ALA A 107 -1.53 16.03 1.93
C ALA A 107 -2.62 15.61 0.92
N THR A 108 -2.22 14.98 -0.19
CA THR A 108 -3.13 14.55 -1.26
C THR A 108 -3.55 13.10 -1.13
N SER A 109 -2.75 12.27 -0.47
CA SER A 109 -3.08 10.86 -0.31
C SER A 109 -2.70 10.30 1.06
N PHE A 110 -3.45 9.27 1.46
CA PHE A 110 -3.24 8.49 2.68
C PHE A 110 -3.32 7.00 2.35
N THR A 111 -2.26 6.27 2.67
CA THR A 111 -2.22 4.81 2.54
C THR A 111 -2.15 4.17 3.91
N GLY A 112 -3.05 3.24 4.20
CA GLY A 112 -3.11 2.56 5.49
C GLY A 112 -3.44 1.08 5.40
N VAL A 113 -3.24 0.40 6.53
CA VAL A 113 -3.74 -0.95 6.78
C VAL A 113 -5.13 -0.89 7.43
N PRO A 114 -5.90 -1.99 7.52
CA PRO A 114 -7.23 -1.97 8.13
C PRO A 114 -7.29 -1.28 9.49
N TYR A 115 -6.28 -1.52 10.34
CA TYR A 115 -6.18 -0.86 11.65
C TYR A 115 -6.07 0.68 11.54
N SER A 116 -5.34 1.18 10.56
CA SER A 116 -5.26 2.64 10.32
C SER A 116 -6.64 3.25 10.11
N PHE A 117 -7.49 2.59 9.32
CA PHE A 117 -8.86 3.06 9.03
C PHE A 117 -9.82 2.91 10.22
N GLN A 118 -9.59 1.92 11.09
CA GLN A 118 -10.30 1.85 12.38
C GLN A 118 -9.99 3.07 13.24
N ILE A 119 -8.71 3.45 13.34
CA ILE A 119 -8.30 4.68 14.06
C ILE A 119 -8.91 5.92 13.41
N LEU A 120 -8.87 6.06 12.07
CA LEU A 120 -9.50 7.17 11.37
C LEU A 120 -11.00 7.29 11.72
N ASN A 121 -11.72 6.17 11.75
CA ASN A 121 -13.13 6.15 12.11
C ASN A 121 -13.36 6.59 13.57
N LEU A 122 -12.54 6.13 14.51
CA LEU A 122 -12.57 6.56 15.91
C LEU A 122 -12.30 8.06 16.06
N MET A 123 -11.37 8.61 15.29
CA MET A 123 -11.00 10.02 15.27
C MET A 123 -12.04 10.91 14.55
N ARG A 124 -13.19 10.34 14.15
CA ARG A 124 -14.26 11.05 13.44
C ARG A 124 -13.82 11.66 12.12
N PHE A 125 -12.96 10.95 11.38
CA PHE A 125 -12.39 11.36 10.09
C PHE A 125 -13.43 11.95 9.12
N PHE A 126 -14.61 11.37 9.03
CA PHE A 126 -15.69 11.81 8.14
C PHE A 126 -16.25 13.22 8.43
N ARG A 127 -15.85 13.83 9.55
CA ARG A 127 -16.22 15.20 9.94
C ARG A 127 -15.08 16.19 9.74
N MET A 128 -13.92 15.71 9.28
CA MET A 128 -12.76 16.58 9.09
C MET A 128 -12.81 17.27 7.74
N ASP A 129 -12.48 18.55 7.73
CA ASP A 129 -12.28 19.32 6.51
C ASP A 129 -10.86 19.10 6.00
N LEU A 130 -10.72 18.23 4.97
CA LEU A 130 -9.45 17.84 4.34
C LEU A 130 -9.57 18.01 2.82
N PRO A 131 -9.57 19.26 2.33
CA PRO A 131 -9.92 19.58 0.94
C PRO A 131 -8.88 19.06 -0.07
N HIS A 132 -7.61 18.89 0.33
CA HIS A 132 -6.55 18.45 -0.54
C HIS A 132 -6.40 16.92 -0.58
N LEU A 133 -7.04 16.19 0.35
CA LEU A 133 -6.96 14.74 0.40
C LEU A 133 -7.87 14.14 -0.68
N GLU A 134 -7.29 13.61 -1.74
CA GLU A 134 -7.97 13.10 -2.94
C GLU A 134 -8.00 11.58 -3.02
N LEU A 135 -6.96 10.91 -2.46
CA LEU A 135 -6.78 9.47 -2.58
C LEU A 135 -6.60 8.82 -1.21
N LEU A 136 -7.47 7.86 -0.90
CA LEU A 136 -7.28 6.95 0.24
C LEU A 136 -7.09 5.54 -0.29
N THR A 137 -6.06 4.85 0.20
CA THR A 137 -5.76 3.49 -0.23
C THR A 137 -5.60 2.54 0.95
N GLN A 138 -6.17 1.36 0.83
CA GLN A 138 -6.10 0.31 1.83
C GLN A 138 -5.41 -0.93 1.27
N GLY A 139 -4.61 -1.59 2.08
CA GLY A 139 -3.98 -2.88 1.77
C GLY A 139 -3.42 -3.55 3.01
N GLY A 140 -2.76 -4.68 2.83
CA GLY A 140 -2.07 -5.40 3.91
C GLY A 140 -2.98 -6.17 4.87
N GLY A 141 -4.25 -6.35 4.53
CA GLY A 141 -5.19 -7.17 5.29
C GLY A 141 -6.64 -6.97 4.85
N LYS A 142 -7.49 -7.89 5.25
CA LYS A 142 -8.94 -7.81 5.00
C LYS A 142 -9.56 -6.78 5.95
N MET A 143 -10.15 -5.75 5.39
CA MET A 143 -10.87 -4.72 6.14
C MET A 143 -12.29 -5.20 6.49
N PRO A 144 -12.86 -4.86 7.67
CA PRO A 144 -14.27 -5.11 7.96
C PRO A 144 -15.17 -4.51 6.87
N THR A 145 -16.12 -5.27 6.39
CA THR A 145 -16.93 -4.93 5.21
C THR A 145 -17.70 -3.61 5.40
N ASP A 146 -18.34 -3.43 6.55
CA ASP A 146 -19.07 -2.22 6.91
C ASP A 146 -18.19 -0.97 6.91
N LEU A 147 -16.97 -1.08 7.44
CA LEU A 147 -16.01 0.01 7.46
C LEU A 147 -15.47 0.31 6.04
N ASN A 148 -15.24 -0.73 5.24
CA ASN A 148 -14.81 -0.59 3.85
C ASN A 148 -15.88 0.14 3.01
N ILE A 149 -17.15 -0.28 3.12
CA ILE A 149 -18.29 0.41 2.48
C ILE A 149 -18.32 1.88 2.89
N LYS A 150 -18.23 2.16 4.18
CA LYS A 150 -18.30 3.52 4.73
C LYS A 150 -17.22 4.44 4.15
N PHE A 151 -15.97 3.98 3.99
CA PHE A 151 -14.91 4.76 3.36
C PHE A 151 -15.12 4.90 1.85
N ALA A 152 -15.58 3.85 1.17
CA ALA A 152 -15.86 3.88 -0.25
C ALA A 152 -16.98 4.87 -0.59
N GLU A 153 -18.07 4.85 0.16
CA GLU A 153 -19.20 5.78 0.01
C GLU A 153 -18.77 7.22 0.31
N TYR A 154 -18.08 7.44 1.43
CA TYR A 154 -17.56 8.76 1.76
C TYR A 154 -16.67 9.33 0.64
N CYS A 155 -15.76 8.52 0.09
CA CYS A 155 -14.90 8.97 -0.98
C CYS A 155 -15.69 9.29 -2.25
N ARG A 156 -16.61 8.44 -2.66
CA ARG A 156 -17.51 8.67 -3.80
C ARG A 156 -18.28 10.00 -3.65
N ASP A 157 -18.92 10.19 -2.49
CA ASP A 157 -19.81 11.33 -2.23
C ASP A 157 -19.05 12.66 -2.08
N ASN A 158 -17.74 12.60 -1.81
CA ASN A 158 -16.87 13.78 -1.67
C ASN A 158 -15.87 13.95 -2.83
N GLY A 159 -16.07 13.27 -3.96
CA GLY A 159 -15.21 13.39 -5.14
C GLY A 159 -13.77 12.90 -4.91
N LYS A 160 -13.57 11.99 -3.94
CA LYS A 160 -12.29 11.37 -3.61
C LYS A 160 -12.24 9.95 -4.15
N ARG A 161 -11.04 9.38 -4.21
CA ARG A 161 -10.84 7.98 -4.65
C ARG A 161 -10.58 7.07 -3.45
N TRP A 162 -11.31 5.97 -3.37
CA TRP A 162 -11.04 4.86 -2.47
C TRP A 162 -10.55 3.67 -3.29
N ILE A 163 -9.32 3.21 -3.03
CA ILE A 163 -8.72 2.09 -3.75
C ILE A 163 -8.24 1.05 -2.75
N ALA A 164 -8.91 -0.10 -2.70
CA ALA A 164 -8.41 -1.27 -1.99
C ALA A 164 -7.38 -1.99 -2.86
N THR A 165 -6.29 -2.44 -2.25
CA THR A 165 -5.23 -3.17 -2.93
C THR A 165 -4.94 -4.50 -2.26
N TYR A 166 -4.57 -5.49 -3.06
CA TYR A 166 -4.10 -6.80 -2.62
C TYR A 166 -2.64 -7.00 -3.04
N GLY A 167 -1.85 -7.65 -2.20
CA GLY A 167 -0.47 -7.97 -2.51
C GLY A 167 0.24 -8.71 -1.40
N GLN A 168 1.45 -9.15 -1.70
CA GLN A 168 2.35 -9.89 -0.83
C GLN A 168 3.76 -9.32 -0.93
N SER A 169 4.57 -9.53 0.11
CA SER A 169 5.98 -9.09 0.11
C SER A 169 6.76 -9.72 -1.04
N GLU A 170 6.45 -10.97 -1.38
CA GLU A 170 7.06 -11.76 -2.45
C GLU A 170 6.84 -11.15 -3.85
N CYS A 171 5.78 -10.35 -4.01
CA CYS A 171 5.38 -9.73 -5.29
C CYS A 171 5.49 -8.19 -5.26
N THR A 172 6.41 -7.65 -4.49
CA THR A 172 6.67 -6.19 -4.38
C THR A 172 5.45 -5.33 -4.05
N ALA A 173 4.68 -5.75 -3.06
CA ALA A 173 3.58 -5.07 -2.38
C ALA A 173 2.20 -5.16 -3.04
N ARG A 174 2.04 -4.95 -4.34
CA ARG A 174 0.71 -4.89 -4.95
C ARG A 174 0.62 -5.75 -6.19
N MET A 175 -0.35 -6.65 -6.18
CA MET A 175 -0.67 -7.59 -7.28
C MET A 175 -1.98 -7.22 -7.95
N ALA A 176 -2.94 -6.70 -7.15
CA ALA A 176 -4.26 -6.30 -7.63
C ALA A 176 -4.74 -5.04 -6.93
N TYR A 177 -5.69 -4.37 -7.56
CA TYR A 177 -6.40 -3.23 -7.00
C TYR A 177 -7.86 -3.22 -7.42
N LEU A 178 -8.73 -2.73 -6.55
CA LEU A 178 -10.13 -2.50 -6.87
C LEU A 178 -10.29 -1.05 -7.36
N PRO A 179 -10.59 -0.83 -8.64
CA PRO A 179 -10.81 0.51 -9.17
C PRO A 179 -11.86 1.30 -8.38
N ALA A 180 -11.62 2.58 -8.11
CA ALA A 180 -12.49 3.41 -7.27
C ALA A 180 -13.96 3.41 -7.72
N LYS A 181 -14.23 3.33 -9.03
CA LYS A 181 -15.60 3.25 -9.59
C LYS A 181 -16.38 2.02 -9.16
N TRP A 182 -15.70 0.95 -8.72
CA TRP A 182 -16.32 -0.30 -8.26
C TRP A 182 -16.21 -0.49 -6.74
N ALA A 183 -15.62 0.46 -6.03
CA ALA A 183 -15.29 0.31 -4.62
C ALA A 183 -16.51 0.04 -3.72
N VAL A 184 -17.67 0.58 -4.05
CA VAL A 184 -18.93 0.34 -3.32
C VAL A 184 -19.59 -0.96 -3.79
N GLU A 185 -19.72 -1.14 -5.11
CA GLU A 185 -20.46 -2.27 -5.68
C GLU A 185 -19.76 -3.62 -5.49
N LYS A 186 -18.41 -3.61 -5.52
CA LYS A 186 -17.58 -4.82 -5.44
C LYS A 186 -16.73 -4.85 -4.17
N VAL A 187 -17.25 -4.29 -3.08
CA VAL A 187 -16.57 -4.29 -1.78
C VAL A 187 -16.13 -5.70 -1.38
N GLY A 188 -14.88 -5.82 -0.92
CA GLY A 188 -14.29 -7.12 -0.55
C GLY A 188 -13.61 -7.87 -1.68
N SER A 189 -13.79 -7.45 -2.95
CA SER A 189 -13.03 -7.96 -4.08
C SER A 189 -11.58 -7.45 -4.03
N ILE A 190 -10.63 -8.27 -4.45
CA ILE A 190 -9.24 -7.82 -4.69
C ILE A 190 -9.12 -6.99 -5.97
N GLY A 191 -10.16 -7.00 -6.84
CA GLY A 191 -10.23 -6.21 -8.06
C GLY A 191 -9.58 -6.88 -9.27
N ILE A 192 -8.75 -6.13 -9.98
CA ILE A 192 -8.06 -6.54 -11.20
C ILE A 192 -6.54 -6.52 -11.00
N ALA A 193 -5.82 -7.26 -11.82
CA ALA A 193 -4.36 -7.22 -11.82
C ALA A 193 -3.82 -5.80 -12.03
N VAL A 194 -2.68 -5.49 -11.40
CA VAL A 194 -1.96 -4.24 -11.67
C VAL A 194 -1.53 -4.17 -13.14
N PRO A 195 -1.30 -2.98 -13.71
CA PRO A 195 -0.78 -2.86 -15.08
C PRO A 195 0.45 -3.77 -15.28
N ASN A 196 0.54 -4.40 -16.44
CA ASN A 196 1.57 -5.38 -16.78
C ASN A 196 1.64 -6.63 -15.87
N GLY A 197 0.61 -6.86 -15.05
CA GLY A 197 0.44 -8.07 -14.24
C GLY A 197 -0.67 -8.95 -14.79
N GLU A 198 -0.61 -10.24 -14.45
CA GLU A 198 -1.63 -11.22 -14.74
C GLU A 198 -1.96 -11.99 -13.46
N LEU A 199 -3.25 -12.28 -13.26
CA LEU A 199 -3.74 -13.11 -12.16
C LEU A 199 -4.55 -14.26 -12.75
N SER A 200 -4.27 -15.46 -12.29
CA SER A 200 -5.02 -16.65 -12.63
C SER A 200 -5.37 -17.44 -11.37
N LEU A 201 -6.42 -18.24 -11.46
CA LEU A 201 -6.75 -19.23 -10.44
C LEU A 201 -6.40 -20.62 -10.95
N ILE A 202 -5.87 -21.43 -10.07
CA ILE A 202 -5.59 -22.84 -10.33
C ILE A 202 -6.34 -23.74 -9.34
N ASP A 203 -6.68 -24.96 -9.79
CA ASP A 203 -7.24 -25.99 -8.93
C ASP A 203 -6.13 -26.71 -8.12
N THR A 204 -6.51 -27.71 -7.33
CA THR A 204 -5.57 -28.51 -6.53
C THR A 204 -4.57 -29.32 -7.36
N ASP A 205 -4.86 -29.54 -8.61
CA ASP A 205 -4.00 -30.28 -9.57
C ASP A 205 -3.15 -29.34 -10.41
N GLY A 206 -3.28 -28.00 -10.20
CA GLY A 206 -2.52 -26.98 -10.91
C GLY A 206 -3.11 -26.57 -12.25
N ASN A 207 -4.33 -27.00 -12.59
CA ASN A 207 -4.98 -26.61 -13.85
C ASN A 207 -5.65 -25.23 -13.72
N PRO A 208 -5.63 -24.40 -14.77
CA PRO A 208 -6.30 -23.09 -14.76
C PRO A 208 -7.83 -23.22 -14.58
N ILE A 209 -8.37 -22.44 -13.65
CA ILE A 209 -9.81 -22.30 -13.46
C ILE A 209 -10.31 -21.14 -14.29
N THR A 210 -11.21 -21.43 -15.23
CA THR A 210 -11.84 -20.41 -16.10
C THR A 210 -13.34 -20.23 -15.83
N THR A 211 -13.94 -21.11 -15.02
CA THR A 211 -15.36 -21.05 -14.66
C THR A 211 -15.59 -20.01 -13.56
N PRO A 212 -16.50 -19.04 -13.75
CA PRO A 212 -16.84 -18.07 -12.71
C PRO A 212 -17.37 -18.74 -11.43
N HIS A 213 -17.15 -18.09 -10.28
CA HIS A 213 -17.58 -18.55 -8.95
C HIS A 213 -17.00 -19.90 -8.51
N THR A 214 -15.87 -20.29 -9.08
CA THR A 214 -15.12 -21.47 -8.66
C THR A 214 -13.97 -21.05 -7.77
N GLU A 215 -13.82 -21.69 -6.61
CA GLU A 215 -12.70 -21.45 -5.69
C GLU A 215 -11.42 -22.10 -6.23
N GLY A 216 -10.28 -21.43 -6.01
CA GLY A 216 -8.98 -21.91 -6.41
C GLY A 216 -7.86 -21.14 -5.73
N GLU A 217 -6.63 -21.62 -5.92
CA GLU A 217 -5.42 -20.91 -5.52
C GLU A 217 -5.03 -19.88 -6.59
N MET A 218 -4.53 -18.69 -6.13
CA MET A 218 -4.13 -17.60 -7.00
C MET A 218 -2.60 -17.50 -7.06
#